data_4e72d69bd90cbdaad6f5fc8b8adf2274
#
_entry.id   4e72d69bd90cbdaad6f5fc8b8adf2274
#
_cell.length_a   1.000
_cell.length_b   1.000
_cell.length_c   1.000
_cell.angle_alpha   90.00
_cell.angle_beta   90.00
_cell.angle_gamma   90.00
#
_symmetry.space_group_name_H-M   'P 1'
#
loop_
_entity.id
_entity.type
_entity.pdbx_description
1 polymer ?
#
loop_
_entity_poly.entity_id
_entity_poly.type
_entity_poly.pdbx_seq_one_letter_code
_entity_poly.pdbx_strand_id
1 'polypeptide(L)'
;MKVLMIHKFYYIDGGAERYYFNLSQLLGKQGVEVIPFSMKHPRNLESPYSSYFVDYFEPDKELANLGLWNGLKAAARVIFNVQAQKRLERLIDDVQPDVAHVHGVYHHLSPSVLWTLKKKKIPVVFTLHEYKILCPAYLFLDGKGNVCEKCQGKYFWHCILNRCFRQSIPASILVSVESGFHRLLNTYIKTVDRFLSPSQFLMNKMIQYGYAAEHIQWLPYTIPIEEYQPNYNHKGYFVYVGRLSREKGILELVHAMKHVPEAQLKVIGTGRLQDEIDTFIQASGLKNVEMMGYQQGEALRNLVRNAQFVAVPSVVYDNSPLSIYEAFAHGKPVVGATIGGIPELIDEDKDGFLFQSGNENELVDCIRRMTEKSPEEIKKMGEHARQKAVHLFAPEQHIEKILDIYKRLISK
;
A
#
# COMPACT_ATOMS: atom_id res chain seq x y z
N MET A 1 -24.05 -14.84 -1.79
CA MET A 1 -22.83 -14.72 -2.60
C MET A 1 -21.64 -15.07 -1.74
N LYS A 2 -20.75 -15.92 -2.25
CA LYS A 2 -19.53 -16.36 -1.60
C LYS A 2 -18.32 -15.72 -2.30
N VAL A 3 -17.53 -14.96 -1.56
CA VAL A 3 -16.35 -14.26 -2.09
C VAL A 3 -15.08 -14.85 -1.50
N LEU A 4 -14.22 -15.38 -2.37
CA LEU A 4 -12.92 -15.90 -2.00
C LEU A 4 -11.91 -14.75 -1.95
N MET A 5 -11.52 -14.34 -0.75
CA MET A 5 -10.59 -13.23 -0.50
C MET A 5 -9.17 -13.77 -0.36
N ILE A 6 -8.28 -13.44 -1.30
CA ILE A 6 -6.92 -13.98 -1.37
C ILE A 6 -5.89 -12.91 -1.03
N HIS A 7 -5.11 -13.12 0.04
CA HIS A 7 -3.98 -12.28 0.42
C HIS A 7 -2.87 -13.14 1.06
N LYS A 8 -1.61 -12.74 0.85
CA LYS A 8 -0.44 -13.46 1.40
C LYS A 8 -0.45 -13.57 2.93
N PHE A 9 -0.93 -12.53 3.64
CA PHE A 9 -1.00 -12.46 5.09
C PHE A 9 -2.46 -12.37 5.56
N TYR A 10 -2.77 -13.05 6.66
CA TYR A 10 -4.07 -12.96 7.33
C TYR A 10 -3.95 -12.30 8.70
N TYR A 11 -3.15 -11.24 8.75
CA TYR A 11 -2.95 -10.33 9.88
C TYR A 11 -2.59 -8.94 9.36
N ILE A 12 -2.75 -7.90 10.19
CA ILE A 12 -2.45 -6.53 9.80
C ILE A 12 -0.95 -6.27 9.95
N ASP A 13 -0.29 -5.90 8.84
CA ASP A 13 1.12 -5.51 8.77
C ASP A 13 1.29 -4.11 8.15
N GLY A 14 0.34 -3.69 7.32
CA GLY A 14 0.36 -2.40 6.64
C GLY A 14 -0.99 -1.97 6.09
N GLY A 15 -0.96 -1.00 5.16
CA GLY A 15 -2.17 -0.43 4.57
C GLY A 15 -2.97 -1.40 3.71
N ALA A 16 -2.28 -2.28 2.97
CA ALA A 16 -2.94 -3.27 2.12
C ALA A 16 -3.78 -4.26 2.95
N GLU A 17 -3.23 -4.74 4.07
CA GLU A 17 -3.94 -5.63 4.98
C GLU A 17 -5.08 -4.92 5.70
N ARG A 18 -4.90 -3.66 6.11
CA ARG A 18 -6.01 -2.85 6.66
C ARG A 18 -7.17 -2.75 5.67
N TYR A 19 -6.89 -2.42 4.43
CA TYR A 19 -7.93 -2.37 3.39
C TYR A 19 -8.58 -3.74 3.18
N TYR A 20 -7.79 -4.83 3.12
CA TYR A 20 -8.30 -6.20 2.98
C TYR A 20 -9.30 -6.55 4.09
N PHE A 21 -8.95 -6.29 5.37
CA PHE A 21 -9.83 -6.59 6.49
C PHE A 21 -11.05 -5.67 6.54
N ASN A 22 -10.88 -4.37 6.27
CA ASN A 22 -12.00 -3.43 6.18
C ASN A 22 -13.00 -3.86 5.10
N LEU A 23 -12.52 -4.20 3.91
CA LEU A 23 -13.38 -4.70 2.84
C LEU A 23 -14.07 -6.01 3.21
N SER A 24 -13.36 -6.95 3.84
CA SER A 24 -13.93 -8.21 4.31
C SER A 24 -15.08 -7.97 5.31
N GLN A 25 -14.90 -7.04 6.23
CA GLN A 25 -15.94 -6.66 7.19
C GLN A 25 -17.15 -6.00 6.50
N LEU A 26 -16.89 -5.09 5.55
CA LEU A 26 -17.97 -4.43 4.79
C LEU A 26 -18.78 -5.44 3.97
N LEU A 27 -18.13 -6.40 3.31
CA LEU A 27 -18.78 -7.50 2.60
C LEU A 27 -19.65 -8.34 3.54
N GLY A 28 -19.14 -8.70 4.71
CA GLY A 28 -19.88 -9.43 5.73
C GLY A 28 -21.14 -8.68 6.21
N LYS A 29 -21.06 -7.36 6.41
CA LYS A 29 -22.21 -6.50 6.76
C LYS A 29 -23.29 -6.51 5.65
N GLN A 30 -22.94 -6.79 4.40
CA GLN A 30 -23.86 -6.95 3.26
C GLN A 30 -24.37 -8.39 3.06
N GLY A 31 -24.15 -9.28 4.03
CA GLY A 31 -24.58 -10.68 3.94
C GLY A 31 -23.76 -11.53 2.96
N VAL A 32 -22.57 -11.08 2.58
CA VAL A 32 -21.64 -11.85 1.74
C VAL A 32 -20.81 -12.78 2.62
N GLU A 33 -20.76 -14.06 2.26
CA GLU A 33 -19.87 -15.03 2.89
C GLU A 33 -18.43 -14.78 2.40
N VAL A 34 -17.56 -14.37 3.31
CA VAL A 34 -16.14 -14.07 3.04
C VAL A 34 -15.29 -15.29 3.39
N ILE A 35 -14.59 -15.82 2.39
CA ILE A 35 -13.76 -17.02 2.49
C ILE A 35 -12.29 -16.60 2.32
N PRO A 36 -11.50 -16.53 3.39
CA PRO A 36 -10.09 -16.16 3.27
C PRO A 36 -9.23 -17.33 2.77
N PHE A 37 -8.26 -17.00 1.89
CA PHE A 37 -7.15 -17.88 1.53
C PHE A 37 -5.83 -17.15 1.68
N SER A 38 -4.93 -17.72 2.48
CA SER A 38 -3.69 -17.06 2.88
C SER A 38 -2.55 -18.06 3.16
N MET A 39 -1.46 -17.56 3.71
CA MET A 39 -0.37 -18.34 4.28
C MET A 39 -0.56 -18.48 5.79
N LYS A 40 -0.19 -19.62 6.38
CA LYS A 40 -0.12 -19.83 7.83
C LYS A 40 0.95 -18.91 8.42
N HIS A 41 0.62 -18.23 9.51
CA HIS A 41 1.55 -17.40 10.26
C HIS A 41 1.10 -17.32 11.73
N PRO A 42 2.03 -17.24 12.72
CA PRO A 42 1.65 -17.14 14.14
C PRO A 42 0.76 -15.93 14.51
N ARG A 43 0.85 -14.84 13.72
CA ARG A 43 0.04 -13.62 13.88
C ARG A 43 -1.32 -13.68 13.18
N ASN A 44 -1.65 -14.76 12.47
CA ASN A 44 -2.93 -14.84 11.76
C ASN A 44 -4.11 -14.74 12.73
N LEU A 45 -5.14 -14.04 12.29
CA LEU A 45 -6.43 -14.10 12.94
C LEU A 45 -7.03 -15.51 12.82
N GLU A 46 -7.94 -15.86 13.71
CA GLU A 46 -8.64 -17.13 13.63
C GLU A 46 -9.54 -17.21 12.39
N SER A 47 -9.59 -18.38 11.77
CA SER A 47 -10.44 -18.63 10.62
C SER A 47 -10.80 -20.11 10.51
N PRO A 48 -12.08 -20.45 10.22
CA PRO A 48 -12.48 -21.83 9.94
C PRO A 48 -11.80 -22.41 8.70
N TYR A 49 -11.25 -21.56 7.84
CA TYR A 49 -10.56 -21.95 6.62
C TYR A 49 -9.04 -22.11 6.79
N SER A 50 -8.50 -21.94 8.00
CA SER A 50 -7.05 -21.99 8.29
C SER A 50 -6.38 -23.31 7.89
N SER A 51 -7.13 -24.42 7.84
CA SER A 51 -6.63 -25.73 7.38
C SER A 51 -6.22 -25.74 5.90
N TYR A 52 -6.81 -24.86 5.07
CA TYR A 52 -6.45 -24.70 3.66
C TYR A 52 -5.28 -23.74 3.44
N PHE A 53 -4.87 -22.96 4.45
CA PHE A 53 -3.78 -22.01 4.30
C PHE A 53 -2.46 -22.70 3.95
N VAL A 54 -1.69 -22.04 3.08
CA VAL A 54 -0.40 -22.53 2.61
C VAL A 54 0.61 -22.53 3.77
N ASP A 55 1.49 -23.51 3.82
CA ASP A 55 2.47 -23.57 4.90
C ASP A 55 3.39 -22.35 4.87
N TYR A 56 3.77 -21.89 6.07
CA TYR A 56 4.62 -20.73 6.26
C TYR A 56 5.85 -20.78 5.36
N PHE A 57 6.12 -19.69 4.70
CA PHE A 57 7.26 -19.52 3.82
C PHE A 57 7.77 -18.09 3.94
N GLU A 58 9.01 -17.95 4.36
CA GLU A 58 9.71 -16.66 4.42
C GLU A 58 10.87 -16.70 3.42
N PRO A 59 10.67 -16.14 2.21
CA PRO A 59 11.65 -16.22 1.13
C PRO A 59 13.06 -15.79 1.55
N ASP A 60 13.15 -14.81 2.43
CA ASP A 60 14.40 -14.20 2.87
C ASP A 60 15.24 -15.15 3.73
N LYS A 61 14.60 -15.78 4.69
CA LYS A 61 15.28 -16.73 5.59
C LYS A 61 15.61 -18.03 4.87
N GLU A 62 14.68 -18.49 4.04
CA GLU A 62 14.87 -19.76 3.35
C GLU A 62 15.90 -19.66 2.23
N LEU A 63 15.98 -18.53 1.50
CA LEU A 63 17.00 -18.34 0.46
C LEU A 63 18.40 -18.06 1.02
N ALA A 64 18.51 -17.49 2.23
CA ALA A 64 19.80 -17.14 2.85
C ALA A 64 20.49 -18.34 3.53
N ASN A 65 19.72 -19.30 4.06
CA ASN A 65 20.21 -20.35 4.97
C ASN A 65 20.25 -21.75 4.35
N LEU A 66 19.91 -21.91 3.08
CA LEU A 66 19.76 -23.21 2.46
C LEU A 66 20.90 -23.49 1.47
N GLY A 67 21.47 -24.70 1.53
CA GLY A 67 22.34 -25.20 0.49
C GLY A 67 21.68 -25.15 -0.90
N LEU A 68 22.47 -25.24 -1.95
CA LEU A 68 22.09 -24.99 -3.36
C LEU A 68 20.71 -25.58 -3.76
N TRP A 69 20.42 -26.82 -3.38
CA TRP A 69 19.19 -27.54 -3.73
C TRP A 69 17.92 -26.93 -3.06
N ASN A 70 18.04 -26.56 -1.81
CA ASN A 70 16.90 -25.98 -1.09
C ASN A 70 16.65 -24.52 -1.53
N GLY A 71 17.72 -23.79 -1.85
CA GLY A 71 17.61 -22.47 -2.46
C GLY A 71 16.89 -22.52 -3.82
N LEU A 72 17.17 -23.51 -4.67
CA LEU A 72 16.48 -23.71 -5.94
C LEU A 72 14.99 -24.07 -5.75
N LYS A 73 14.65 -24.91 -4.75
CA LYS A 73 13.25 -25.22 -4.42
C LYS A 73 12.50 -23.98 -3.92
N ALA A 74 13.14 -23.19 -3.07
CA ALA A 74 12.56 -21.94 -2.58
C ALA A 74 12.32 -20.94 -3.73
N ALA A 75 13.30 -20.79 -4.63
CA ALA A 75 13.17 -19.95 -5.82
C ALA A 75 12.04 -20.43 -6.75
N ALA A 76 11.95 -21.74 -7.00
CA ALA A 76 10.87 -22.35 -7.78
C ALA A 76 9.50 -22.06 -7.15
N ARG A 77 9.40 -22.14 -5.81
CA ARG A 77 8.16 -21.83 -5.07
C ARG A 77 7.75 -20.36 -5.19
N VAL A 78 8.72 -19.44 -5.20
CA VAL A 78 8.45 -18.00 -5.45
C VAL A 78 7.82 -17.79 -6.83
N ILE A 79 8.35 -18.47 -7.86
CA ILE A 79 7.88 -18.34 -9.23
C ILE A 79 6.54 -19.09 -9.42
N PHE A 80 6.45 -20.33 -8.95
CA PHE A 80 5.31 -21.20 -9.18
C PHE A 80 5.03 -22.09 -7.96
N ASN A 81 4.03 -21.75 -7.15
CA ASN A 81 3.72 -22.45 -5.91
C ASN A 81 2.66 -23.53 -6.10
N VAL A 82 3.11 -24.77 -6.38
CA VAL A 82 2.24 -25.94 -6.55
C VAL A 82 1.43 -26.25 -5.30
N GLN A 83 1.99 -26.04 -4.10
CA GLN A 83 1.26 -26.27 -2.85
C GLN A 83 0.09 -25.30 -2.72
N ALA A 84 0.31 -24.01 -3.04
CA ALA A 84 -0.73 -23.01 -2.99
C ALA A 84 -1.87 -23.35 -3.98
N GLN A 85 -1.51 -23.80 -5.19
CA GLN A 85 -2.51 -24.22 -6.18
C GLN A 85 -3.36 -25.39 -5.68
N LYS A 86 -2.73 -26.46 -5.16
CA LYS A 86 -3.45 -27.66 -4.67
C LYS A 86 -4.38 -27.31 -3.49
N ARG A 87 -3.88 -26.50 -2.53
CA ARG A 87 -4.71 -26.10 -1.38
C ARG A 87 -5.87 -25.20 -1.79
N LEU A 88 -5.61 -24.26 -2.71
CA LEU A 88 -6.65 -23.40 -3.27
C LEU A 88 -7.70 -24.21 -4.06
N GLU A 89 -7.27 -25.17 -4.89
CA GLU A 89 -8.16 -26.06 -5.63
C GLU A 89 -9.10 -26.82 -4.70
N ARG A 90 -8.54 -27.40 -3.61
CA ARG A 90 -9.34 -28.08 -2.59
C ARG A 90 -10.36 -27.14 -1.92
N LEU A 91 -9.92 -25.93 -1.51
CA LEU A 91 -10.82 -24.95 -0.92
C LEU A 91 -11.97 -24.60 -1.88
N ILE A 92 -11.65 -24.36 -3.16
CA ILE A 92 -12.68 -24.04 -4.18
C ILE A 92 -13.67 -25.19 -4.34
N ASP A 93 -13.19 -26.45 -4.37
CA ASP A 93 -14.06 -27.63 -4.53
C ASP A 93 -15.00 -27.82 -3.33
N ASP A 94 -14.52 -27.51 -2.12
CA ASP A 94 -15.31 -27.66 -0.90
C ASP A 94 -16.33 -26.52 -0.70
N VAL A 95 -15.98 -25.27 -1.07
CA VAL A 95 -16.83 -24.10 -0.74
C VAL A 95 -17.58 -23.50 -1.92
N GLN A 96 -17.15 -23.77 -3.16
CA GLN A 96 -17.75 -23.28 -4.39
C GLN A 96 -17.99 -21.75 -4.37
N PRO A 97 -16.93 -20.92 -4.38
CA PRO A 97 -17.05 -19.47 -4.36
C PRO A 97 -17.57 -18.93 -5.70
N ASP A 98 -18.35 -17.85 -5.66
CA ASP A 98 -18.92 -17.20 -6.84
C ASP A 98 -17.91 -16.32 -7.57
N VAL A 99 -16.96 -15.71 -6.81
CA VAL A 99 -15.93 -14.79 -7.31
C VAL A 99 -14.72 -14.81 -6.39
N ALA A 100 -13.54 -14.57 -6.95
CA ALA A 100 -12.31 -14.37 -6.18
C ALA A 100 -11.87 -12.90 -6.21
N HIS A 101 -11.58 -12.32 -5.05
CA HIS A 101 -10.95 -11.02 -4.94
C HIS A 101 -9.52 -11.18 -4.43
N VAL A 102 -8.59 -10.88 -5.29
CA VAL A 102 -7.14 -11.07 -5.05
C VAL A 102 -6.50 -9.74 -4.69
N HIS A 103 -5.64 -9.77 -3.68
CA HIS A 103 -4.86 -8.63 -3.23
C HIS A 103 -3.36 -8.88 -3.43
N GLY A 104 -2.59 -9.11 -2.38
CA GLY A 104 -1.16 -9.38 -2.50
C GLY A 104 -0.84 -10.89 -2.49
N VAL A 105 -0.43 -11.46 -3.62
CA VAL A 105 -0.10 -12.90 -3.73
C VAL A 105 1.38 -13.20 -3.97
N TYR A 106 2.17 -12.16 -4.23
CA TYR A 106 3.54 -12.27 -4.68
C TYR A 106 4.46 -12.99 -3.70
N HIS A 107 5.35 -13.80 -4.23
CA HIS A 107 6.39 -14.60 -3.57
C HIS A 107 5.87 -15.68 -2.59
N HIS A 108 4.88 -15.41 -1.75
CA HIS A 108 4.38 -16.33 -0.74
C HIS A 108 3.38 -17.34 -1.31
N LEU A 109 2.36 -16.85 -1.99
CA LEU A 109 1.36 -17.66 -2.69
C LEU A 109 1.72 -17.89 -4.16
N SER A 110 2.53 -16.99 -4.75
CA SER A 110 2.86 -16.91 -6.18
C SER A 110 1.65 -16.56 -7.06
N PRO A 111 1.84 -15.80 -8.15
CA PRO A 111 0.78 -15.55 -9.14
C PRO A 111 0.23 -16.81 -9.79
N SER A 112 0.86 -17.97 -9.60
CA SER A 112 0.39 -19.26 -10.10
C SER A 112 -1.01 -19.64 -9.60
N VAL A 113 -1.46 -19.11 -8.44
CA VAL A 113 -2.83 -19.33 -7.92
C VAL A 113 -3.90 -18.78 -8.86
N LEU A 114 -3.58 -17.76 -9.65
CA LEU A 114 -4.51 -17.19 -10.64
C LEU A 114 -4.90 -18.21 -11.74
N TRP A 115 -3.96 -19.10 -12.10
CA TRP A 115 -4.24 -20.18 -13.06
C TRP A 115 -5.20 -21.23 -12.49
N THR A 116 -5.16 -21.47 -11.18
CA THR A 116 -6.13 -22.35 -10.51
C THR A 116 -7.54 -21.76 -10.60
N LEU A 117 -7.68 -20.46 -10.30
CA LEU A 117 -8.96 -19.75 -10.44
C LEU A 117 -9.50 -19.82 -11.88
N LYS A 118 -8.63 -19.56 -12.86
CA LYS A 118 -8.99 -19.65 -14.30
C LYS A 118 -9.43 -21.06 -14.70
N LYS A 119 -8.70 -22.11 -14.28
CA LYS A 119 -9.05 -23.51 -14.50
C LYS A 119 -10.41 -23.85 -13.91
N LYS A 120 -10.72 -23.33 -12.72
CA LYS A 120 -12.00 -23.54 -12.02
C LYS A 120 -13.11 -22.59 -12.48
N LYS A 121 -12.83 -21.74 -13.47
CA LYS A 121 -13.78 -20.75 -14.04
C LYS A 121 -14.34 -19.78 -12.99
N ILE A 122 -13.56 -19.48 -11.95
CA ILE A 122 -13.92 -18.47 -10.95
C ILE A 122 -13.52 -17.09 -11.48
N PRO A 123 -14.45 -16.13 -11.61
CA PRO A 123 -14.11 -14.75 -11.98
C PRO A 123 -13.15 -14.12 -11.00
N VAL A 124 -12.20 -13.31 -11.50
CA VAL A 124 -11.11 -12.73 -10.69
C VAL A 124 -11.15 -11.21 -10.73
N VAL A 125 -11.33 -10.60 -9.55
CA VAL A 125 -11.05 -9.18 -9.30
C VAL A 125 -9.69 -9.08 -8.63
N PHE A 126 -8.86 -8.11 -9.03
CA PHE A 126 -7.53 -7.92 -8.46
C PHE A 126 -7.33 -6.46 -8.03
N THR A 127 -7.23 -6.20 -6.72
CA THR A 127 -6.89 -4.86 -6.21
C THR A 127 -5.38 -4.65 -6.22
N LEU A 128 -4.95 -3.56 -6.84
CA LEU A 128 -3.54 -3.19 -7.03
C LEU A 128 -3.04 -2.38 -5.83
N HIS A 129 -2.34 -3.02 -4.89
CA HIS A 129 -1.76 -2.34 -3.73
C HIS A 129 -0.35 -1.81 -3.97
N GLU A 130 0.36 -2.39 -4.92
CA GLU A 130 1.77 -2.13 -5.20
C GLU A 130 2.05 -2.29 -6.70
N TYR A 131 3.22 -1.86 -7.13
CA TYR A 131 3.62 -1.84 -8.55
C TYR A 131 4.24 -3.17 -9.05
N LYS A 132 4.13 -4.27 -8.31
CA LYS A 132 4.80 -5.55 -8.62
C LYS A 132 4.49 -6.10 -10.01
N ILE A 133 3.30 -5.90 -10.51
CA ILE A 133 2.89 -6.33 -11.86
C ILE A 133 3.68 -5.60 -12.95
N LEU A 134 4.17 -4.38 -12.66
CA LEU A 134 4.89 -3.50 -13.58
C LEU A 134 6.40 -3.46 -13.31
N CYS A 135 6.79 -3.51 -12.05
CA CYS A 135 8.17 -3.40 -11.60
C CYS A 135 8.56 -4.61 -10.73
N PRO A 136 9.57 -5.42 -11.11
CA PRO A 136 9.99 -6.58 -10.32
C PRO A 136 10.31 -6.25 -8.86
N ALA A 137 10.85 -5.06 -8.59
CA ALA A 137 11.22 -4.60 -7.25
C ALA A 137 10.11 -3.83 -6.50
N TYR A 138 8.87 -3.80 -6.98
CA TYR A 138 7.63 -3.20 -6.40
C TYR A 138 7.55 -1.67 -6.36
N LEU A 139 8.68 -0.95 -6.26
CA LEU A 139 8.69 0.46 -5.83
C LEU A 139 9.07 1.43 -6.95
N PHE A 140 9.37 0.92 -8.17
CA PHE A 140 9.97 1.72 -9.22
C PHE A 140 11.25 2.45 -8.77
N LEU A 141 12.05 1.79 -7.93
CA LEU A 141 13.36 2.28 -7.49
C LEU A 141 14.49 1.42 -8.05
N ASP A 142 15.59 2.08 -8.42
CA ASP A 142 16.86 1.39 -8.68
C ASP A 142 17.59 1.09 -7.36
N GLY A 143 18.72 0.36 -7.44
CA GLY A 143 19.51 0.01 -6.26
C GLY A 143 20.20 1.21 -5.59
N LYS A 144 20.16 2.40 -6.20
CA LYS A 144 20.68 3.66 -5.64
C LYS A 144 19.57 4.49 -4.96
N GLY A 145 18.30 4.06 -5.09
CA GLY A 145 17.15 4.77 -4.53
C GLY A 145 16.53 5.81 -5.46
N ASN A 146 16.91 5.86 -6.74
CA ASN A 146 16.30 6.76 -7.70
C ASN A 146 15.07 6.13 -8.35
N VAL A 147 14.07 6.94 -8.69
CA VAL A 147 12.92 6.49 -9.47
C VAL A 147 13.37 5.92 -10.81
N CYS A 148 12.91 4.72 -11.15
CA CYS A 148 13.37 3.96 -12.32
C CYS A 148 12.22 3.21 -12.98
N GLU A 149 11.98 3.48 -14.26
CA GLU A 149 10.98 2.81 -15.09
C GLU A 149 11.60 1.99 -16.24
N LYS A 150 12.90 1.68 -16.19
CA LYS A 150 13.63 0.99 -17.26
C LYS A 150 13.11 -0.42 -17.60
N CYS A 151 12.31 -1.03 -16.72
CA CYS A 151 11.68 -2.33 -16.96
C CYS A 151 10.40 -2.26 -17.78
N GLN A 152 9.98 -1.10 -18.24
CA GLN A 152 8.91 -0.95 -19.22
C GLN A 152 9.26 -1.74 -20.50
N GLY A 153 8.28 -2.33 -21.15
CA GLY A 153 8.50 -3.10 -22.38
C GLY A 153 9.09 -4.50 -22.20
N LYS A 154 9.05 -5.07 -20.98
CA LYS A 154 9.49 -6.44 -20.65
C LYS A 154 11.02 -6.59 -20.46
N TYR A 155 11.77 -5.53 -20.33
CA TYR A 155 13.23 -5.56 -20.17
C TYR A 155 13.65 -5.70 -18.70
N PHE A 156 13.21 -6.76 -18.02
CA PHE A 156 13.45 -6.99 -16.59
C PHE A 156 14.92 -7.17 -16.20
N TRP A 157 15.83 -7.37 -17.15
CA TRP A 157 17.28 -7.42 -16.91
C TRP A 157 17.84 -6.09 -16.35
N HIS A 158 17.15 -4.96 -16.56
CA HIS A 158 17.51 -3.70 -15.90
C HIS A 158 17.42 -3.77 -14.37
N CYS A 159 16.48 -4.55 -13.82
CA CYS A 159 16.37 -4.78 -12.39
C CYS A 159 17.62 -5.48 -11.83
N ILE A 160 18.21 -6.41 -12.60
CA ILE A 160 19.43 -7.14 -12.23
C ILE A 160 20.63 -6.20 -12.23
N LEU A 161 20.84 -5.47 -13.32
CA LEU A 161 21.97 -4.55 -13.49
C LEU A 161 21.97 -3.45 -12.44
N ASN A 162 20.80 -2.91 -12.14
CA ASN A 162 20.63 -1.85 -11.15
C ASN A 162 20.48 -2.36 -9.71
N ARG A 163 20.56 -3.69 -9.48
CA ARG A 163 20.40 -4.31 -8.14
C ARG A 163 19.17 -3.79 -7.40
N CYS A 164 18.03 -3.63 -8.13
CA CYS A 164 16.85 -2.94 -7.63
C CYS A 164 16.23 -3.60 -6.40
N PHE A 165 16.30 -4.94 -6.30
CA PHE A 165 15.71 -5.65 -5.17
C PHE A 165 16.75 -5.89 -4.09
N ARG A 166 16.61 -5.17 -2.94
CA ARG A 166 17.48 -5.29 -1.76
C ARG A 166 18.96 -5.03 -2.02
N GLN A 167 19.29 -4.30 -3.07
CA GLN A 167 20.68 -4.05 -3.50
C GLN A 167 21.47 -5.35 -3.76
N SER A 168 20.78 -6.47 -3.99
CA SER A 168 21.31 -7.82 -4.16
C SER A 168 21.12 -8.31 -5.58
N ILE A 169 22.22 -8.78 -6.23
CA ILE A 169 22.15 -9.37 -7.58
C ILE A 169 21.33 -10.67 -7.57
N PRO A 170 21.56 -11.66 -6.68
CA PRO A 170 20.78 -12.89 -6.66
C PRO A 170 19.29 -12.64 -6.43
N ALA A 171 18.95 -11.76 -5.50
CA ALA A 171 17.56 -11.40 -5.22
C ALA A 171 16.91 -10.67 -6.42
N SER A 172 17.64 -9.79 -7.10
CA SER A 172 17.17 -9.11 -8.32
C SER A 172 16.99 -10.08 -9.50
N ILE A 173 17.84 -11.09 -9.64
CA ILE A 173 17.67 -12.18 -10.62
C ILE A 173 16.36 -12.90 -10.35
N LEU A 174 16.12 -13.35 -9.11
CA LEU A 174 14.92 -14.10 -8.75
C LEU A 174 13.64 -13.35 -9.10
N VAL A 175 13.50 -12.09 -8.67
CA VAL A 175 12.29 -11.29 -8.94
C VAL A 175 12.14 -10.92 -10.41
N SER A 176 13.26 -10.79 -11.15
CA SER A 176 13.24 -10.54 -12.59
C SER A 176 12.80 -11.78 -13.38
N VAL A 177 13.29 -12.97 -13.00
CA VAL A 177 12.90 -14.25 -13.60
C VAL A 177 11.41 -14.52 -13.30
N GLU A 178 10.96 -14.33 -12.07
CA GLU A 178 9.54 -14.45 -11.69
C GLU A 178 8.64 -13.52 -12.52
N SER A 179 8.99 -12.24 -12.58
CA SER A 179 8.22 -11.27 -13.36
C SER A 179 8.25 -11.59 -14.86
N GLY A 180 9.41 -12.00 -15.40
CA GLY A 180 9.58 -12.43 -16.78
C GLY A 180 8.74 -13.67 -17.12
N PHE A 181 8.75 -14.66 -16.26
CA PHE A 181 7.95 -15.88 -16.41
C PHE A 181 6.44 -15.58 -16.49
N HIS A 182 5.92 -14.81 -15.52
CA HIS A 182 4.51 -14.45 -15.52
C HIS A 182 4.12 -13.51 -16.66
N ARG A 183 5.04 -12.66 -17.11
CA ARG A 183 4.84 -11.80 -18.29
C ARG A 183 4.80 -12.62 -19.58
N LEU A 184 5.70 -13.60 -19.74
CA LEU A 184 5.73 -14.49 -20.91
C LEU A 184 4.44 -15.28 -21.03
N LEU A 185 3.94 -15.81 -19.92
CA LEU A 185 2.66 -16.53 -19.88
C LEU A 185 1.44 -15.61 -20.03
N ASN A 186 1.63 -14.29 -19.96
CA ASN A 186 0.55 -13.29 -19.85
C ASN A 186 -0.39 -13.61 -18.66
N THR A 187 0.17 -14.07 -17.53
CA THR A 187 -0.61 -14.56 -16.38
C THR A 187 -1.71 -13.59 -16.00
N TYR A 188 -1.38 -12.35 -15.67
CA TYR A 188 -2.36 -11.37 -15.22
C TYR A 188 -3.39 -11.01 -16.29
N ILE A 189 -2.97 -10.86 -17.56
CA ILE A 189 -3.87 -10.50 -18.67
C ILE A 189 -4.88 -11.62 -18.96
N LYS A 190 -4.46 -12.89 -18.83
CA LYS A 190 -5.31 -14.04 -19.16
C LYS A 190 -6.20 -14.49 -18.00
N THR A 191 -5.86 -14.14 -16.76
CA THR A 191 -6.51 -14.72 -15.58
C THR A 191 -7.26 -13.72 -14.72
N VAL A 192 -7.04 -12.41 -14.89
CA VAL A 192 -7.73 -11.36 -14.14
C VAL A 192 -8.80 -10.73 -15.03
N ASP A 193 -10.04 -10.75 -14.57
CA ASP A 193 -11.18 -10.19 -15.31
C ASP A 193 -11.34 -8.68 -15.05
N ARG A 194 -10.97 -8.21 -13.84
CA ARG A 194 -11.05 -6.80 -13.48
C ARG A 194 -9.92 -6.42 -12.51
N PHE A 195 -9.14 -5.39 -12.86
CA PHE A 195 -8.22 -4.74 -11.95
C PHE A 195 -8.89 -3.54 -11.28
N LEU A 196 -8.65 -3.38 -9.97
CA LEU A 196 -9.05 -2.20 -9.21
C LEU A 196 -7.80 -1.41 -8.83
N SER A 197 -7.72 -0.18 -9.31
CA SER A 197 -6.60 0.71 -9.01
C SER A 197 -7.03 1.78 -8.01
N PRO A 198 -6.35 1.92 -6.85
CA PRO A 198 -6.69 2.93 -5.86
C PRO A 198 -6.30 4.36 -6.28
N SER A 199 -5.42 4.51 -7.30
CA SER A 199 -5.04 5.79 -7.87
C SER A 199 -5.17 5.80 -9.39
N GLN A 200 -5.44 6.97 -9.97
CA GLN A 200 -5.39 7.17 -11.41
C GLN A 200 -3.94 7.04 -11.92
N PHE A 201 -2.96 7.45 -11.10
CA PHE A 201 -1.55 7.29 -11.41
C PHE A 201 -1.22 5.82 -11.73
N LEU A 202 -1.57 4.88 -10.84
CA LEU A 202 -1.31 3.46 -11.08
C LEU A 202 -2.12 2.93 -12.27
N MET A 203 -3.39 3.34 -12.41
CA MET A 203 -4.21 2.98 -13.58
C MET A 203 -3.52 3.41 -14.88
N ASN A 204 -3.05 4.66 -14.95
CA ASN A 204 -2.35 5.20 -16.13
C ASN A 204 -1.02 4.45 -16.39
N LYS A 205 -0.29 4.10 -15.32
CA LYS A 205 0.92 3.25 -15.44
C LYS A 205 0.58 1.87 -15.99
N MET A 206 -0.49 1.23 -15.53
CA MET A 206 -0.93 -0.06 -16.08
C MET A 206 -1.22 0.04 -17.58
N ILE A 207 -1.95 1.07 -18.01
CA ILE A 207 -2.26 1.33 -19.43
C ILE A 207 -0.97 1.56 -20.22
N GLN A 208 -0.07 2.39 -19.72
CA GLN A 208 1.25 2.66 -20.31
C GLN A 208 2.08 1.37 -20.50
N TYR A 209 1.92 0.40 -19.59
CA TYR A 209 2.60 -0.90 -19.65
C TYR A 209 1.83 -1.97 -20.46
N GLY A 210 0.78 -1.55 -21.18
CA GLY A 210 0.06 -2.38 -22.17
C GLY A 210 -1.07 -3.22 -21.59
N TYR A 211 -1.62 -2.85 -20.44
CA TYR A 211 -2.89 -3.40 -19.96
C TYR A 211 -4.06 -2.63 -20.55
N ALA A 212 -5.11 -3.33 -20.97
CA ALA A 212 -6.27 -2.71 -21.60
C ALA A 212 -7.09 -1.90 -20.59
N ALA A 213 -7.40 -0.65 -20.92
CA ALA A 213 -8.08 0.29 -20.03
C ALA A 213 -9.45 -0.22 -19.57
N GLU A 214 -10.17 -0.94 -20.43
CA GLU A 214 -11.49 -1.53 -20.13
C GLU A 214 -11.44 -2.61 -19.04
N HIS A 215 -10.27 -3.18 -18.75
CA HIS A 215 -10.07 -4.13 -17.66
C HIS A 215 -9.66 -3.49 -16.35
N ILE A 216 -9.41 -2.17 -16.32
CA ILE A 216 -8.93 -1.46 -15.14
C ILE A 216 -10.00 -0.47 -14.71
N GLN A 217 -10.35 -0.48 -13.43
CA GLN A 217 -11.27 0.48 -12.83
C GLN A 217 -10.57 1.26 -11.73
N TRP A 218 -10.63 2.58 -11.79
CA TRP A 218 -10.23 3.42 -10.67
C TRP A 218 -11.24 3.30 -9.54
N LEU A 219 -10.76 2.92 -8.37
CA LEU A 219 -11.54 2.81 -7.16
C LEU A 219 -10.66 3.15 -5.96
N PRO A 220 -10.71 4.37 -5.42
CA PRO A 220 -9.96 4.76 -4.23
C PRO A 220 -10.26 3.83 -3.06
N TYR A 221 -9.32 3.72 -2.13
CA TYR A 221 -9.55 2.97 -0.91
C TYR A 221 -10.71 3.56 -0.10
N THR A 222 -11.23 2.77 0.80
CA THR A 222 -12.21 3.22 1.79
C THR A 222 -11.64 3.05 3.19
N ILE A 223 -12.10 3.88 4.11
CA ILE A 223 -11.82 3.78 5.54
C ILE A 223 -13.15 3.89 6.32
N PRO A 224 -13.25 3.33 7.53
CA PRO A 224 -14.44 3.44 8.38
C PRO A 224 -14.56 4.88 8.92
N ILE A 225 -15.13 5.78 8.11
CA ILE A 225 -15.20 7.22 8.41
C ILE A 225 -15.83 7.52 9.76
N GLU A 226 -16.76 6.69 10.23
CA GLU A 226 -17.44 6.77 11.52
C GLU A 226 -16.49 6.62 12.72
N GLU A 227 -15.35 5.95 12.55
CA GLU A 227 -14.34 5.81 13.59
C GLU A 227 -13.46 7.06 13.77
N TYR A 228 -13.52 8.01 12.82
CA TYR A 228 -12.68 9.20 12.78
C TYR A 228 -13.50 10.43 13.11
N GLN A 229 -13.29 10.96 14.32
CA GLN A 229 -13.92 12.19 14.77
C GLN A 229 -13.12 13.41 14.29
N PRO A 230 -13.70 14.34 13.52
CA PRO A 230 -13.00 15.53 13.09
C PRO A 230 -12.69 16.45 14.28
N ASN A 231 -11.55 17.11 14.24
CA ASN A 231 -11.17 18.17 15.17
C ASN A 231 -10.44 19.25 14.40
N TYR A 232 -11.02 20.42 14.33
CA TYR A 232 -10.46 21.57 13.58
C TYR A 232 -9.50 22.42 14.42
N ASN A 233 -9.45 22.18 15.75
CA ASN A 233 -8.44 22.77 16.62
C ASN A 233 -7.17 21.90 16.61
N HIS A 234 -6.02 22.50 16.98
CA HIS A 234 -4.75 21.82 17.06
C HIS A 234 -3.93 22.23 18.29
N LYS A 235 -2.93 21.44 18.64
CA LYS A 235 -2.03 21.67 19.79
C LYS A 235 -0.66 22.21 19.38
N GLY A 236 -0.54 22.88 18.22
CA GLY A 236 0.68 23.55 17.77
C GLY A 236 1.77 22.59 17.26
N TYR A 237 1.42 21.36 16.86
CA TYR A 237 2.35 20.41 16.23
C TYR A 237 1.74 19.81 14.97
N PHE A 238 2.58 19.32 14.09
CA PHE A 238 2.17 18.47 12.97
C PHE A 238 2.75 17.06 13.11
N VAL A 239 2.25 16.11 12.33
CA VAL A 239 2.66 14.71 12.45
C VAL A 239 3.13 14.12 11.13
N TYR A 240 4.09 13.21 11.25
CA TYR A 240 4.38 12.18 10.25
C TYR A 240 3.88 10.84 10.79
N VAL A 241 3.16 10.07 9.96
CA VAL A 241 2.67 8.73 10.31
C VAL A 241 3.12 7.73 9.24
N GLY A 242 4.02 6.83 9.59
CA GLY A 242 4.49 5.83 8.63
C GLY A 242 5.73 5.06 9.08
N ARG A 243 6.15 4.11 8.23
CA ARG A 243 7.41 3.39 8.43
C ARG A 243 8.60 4.35 8.33
N LEU A 244 9.57 4.19 9.22
CA LEU A 244 10.82 4.95 9.14
C LEU A 244 11.75 4.29 8.12
N SER A 245 11.53 4.63 6.85
CA SER A 245 12.24 4.07 5.71
C SER A 245 12.45 5.13 4.64
N ARG A 246 13.51 4.98 3.84
CA ARG A 246 13.93 6.01 2.86
C ARG A 246 12.82 6.37 1.88
N GLU A 247 12.08 5.37 1.40
CA GLU A 247 11.00 5.59 0.44
C GLU A 247 9.88 6.50 0.96
N LYS A 248 9.74 6.64 2.28
CA LYS A 248 8.73 7.51 2.91
C LYS A 248 9.19 8.94 3.16
N GLY A 249 10.45 9.28 2.82
CA GLY A 249 10.96 10.65 2.89
C GLY A 249 11.10 11.23 4.30
N ILE A 250 11.18 10.35 5.31
CA ILE A 250 11.26 10.79 6.71
C ILE A 250 12.59 11.48 7.03
N LEU A 251 13.69 11.08 6.38
CA LEU A 251 14.98 11.74 6.57
C LEU A 251 14.95 13.18 6.04
N GLU A 252 14.40 13.36 4.84
CA GLU A 252 14.22 14.67 4.21
C GLU A 252 13.35 15.57 5.08
N LEU A 253 12.29 15.03 5.67
CA LEU A 253 11.43 15.78 6.60
C LEU A 253 12.18 16.20 7.87
N VAL A 254 12.94 15.29 8.49
CA VAL A 254 13.71 15.60 9.70
C VAL A 254 14.84 16.57 9.39
N HIS A 255 15.45 16.50 8.20
CA HIS A 255 16.45 17.50 7.75
C HIS A 255 15.83 18.89 7.60
N ALA A 256 14.64 18.98 6.98
CA ALA A 256 13.91 20.23 6.80
C ALA A 256 13.58 20.93 8.14
N MET A 257 13.43 20.17 9.25
CA MET A 257 13.14 20.75 10.58
C MET A 257 14.24 21.67 11.13
N LYS A 258 15.48 21.62 10.59
CA LYS A 258 16.53 22.60 10.92
C LYS A 258 16.16 24.02 10.49
N HIS A 259 15.38 24.14 9.43
CA HIS A 259 15.05 25.41 8.79
C HIS A 259 13.71 26.00 9.24
N VAL A 260 12.98 25.27 10.11
CA VAL A 260 11.67 25.68 10.66
C VAL A 260 11.62 25.43 12.18
N PRO A 261 12.47 26.10 12.97
CA PRO A 261 12.56 25.88 14.42
C PRO A 261 11.26 26.22 15.18
N GLU A 262 10.39 27.02 14.57
CA GLU A 262 9.06 27.40 15.07
C GLU A 262 8.03 26.28 14.94
N ALA A 263 8.21 25.35 14.02
CA ALA A 263 7.29 24.23 13.81
C ALA A 263 7.68 23.04 14.71
N GLN A 264 6.69 22.32 15.23
CA GLN A 264 6.88 21.13 16.07
C GLN A 264 6.44 19.87 15.32
N LEU A 265 7.33 18.91 15.12
CA LEU A 265 7.06 17.64 14.45
C LEU A 265 7.00 16.49 15.47
N LYS A 266 5.92 15.68 15.39
CA LYS A 266 5.85 14.37 16.04
C LYS A 266 5.96 13.26 15.00
N VAL A 267 6.99 12.43 15.13
CA VAL A 267 7.25 11.30 14.22
C VAL A 267 6.64 10.03 14.82
N ILE A 268 5.66 9.46 14.13
CA ILE A 268 4.90 8.29 14.59
C ILE A 268 5.21 7.10 13.68
N GLY A 269 5.83 6.08 14.23
CA GLY A 269 6.19 4.86 13.52
C GLY A 269 7.54 4.31 13.96
N THR A 270 7.92 3.19 13.35
CA THR A 270 9.21 2.53 13.53
C THR A 270 9.78 2.08 12.17
N GLY A 271 11.05 1.79 12.11
CA GLY A 271 11.67 1.30 10.88
C GLY A 271 13.20 1.30 10.92
N ARG A 272 13.79 0.94 9.79
CA ARG A 272 15.25 0.77 9.68
C ARG A 272 16.07 2.05 9.83
N LEU A 273 15.44 3.22 9.69
CA LEU A 273 16.09 4.51 9.81
C LEU A 273 16.01 5.09 11.23
N GLN A 274 15.45 4.37 12.22
CA GLN A 274 15.31 4.87 13.58
C GLN A 274 16.63 5.42 14.15
N ASP A 275 17.67 4.59 14.14
CA ASP A 275 18.98 4.97 14.72
C ASP A 275 19.64 6.14 13.96
N GLU A 276 19.47 6.18 12.62
CA GLU A 276 19.99 7.28 11.78
C GLU A 276 19.29 8.60 12.10
N ILE A 277 17.96 8.56 12.27
CA ILE A 277 17.14 9.73 12.64
C ILE A 277 17.50 10.21 14.05
N ASP A 278 17.58 9.32 15.02
CA ASP A 278 17.89 9.66 16.41
C ASP A 278 19.29 10.28 16.53
N THR A 279 20.27 9.70 15.81
CA THR A 279 21.63 10.25 15.73
C THR A 279 21.64 11.66 15.13
N PHE A 280 20.87 11.87 14.05
CA PHE A 280 20.81 13.17 13.38
C PHE A 280 20.14 14.23 14.27
N ILE A 281 19.03 13.92 14.94
CA ILE A 281 18.34 14.82 15.88
C ILE A 281 19.32 15.27 16.98
N GLN A 282 20.06 14.34 17.60
CA GLN A 282 21.02 14.62 18.65
C GLN A 282 22.19 15.48 18.15
N ALA A 283 22.80 15.06 17.04
CA ALA A 283 23.95 15.77 16.46
C ALA A 283 23.62 17.19 16.00
N SER A 284 22.39 17.42 15.55
CA SER A 284 21.90 18.72 15.09
C SER A 284 21.27 19.56 16.20
N GLY A 285 21.12 19.03 17.42
CA GLY A 285 20.51 19.73 18.55
C GLY A 285 19.04 20.12 18.31
N LEU A 286 18.29 19.35 17.48
CA LEU A 286 16.90 19.64 17.17
C LEU A 286 16.02 19.43 18.42
N LYS A 287 15.32 20.49 18.83
CA LYS A 287 14.35 20.46 19.93
C LYS A 287 12.92 20.42 19.48
N ASN A 288 12.68 20.54 18.18
CA ASN A 288 11.38 20.63 17.54
C ASN A 288 10.96 19.33 16.82
N VAL A 289 11.62 18.21 17.11
CA VAL A 289 11.28 16.88 16.60
C VAL A 289 11.16 15.92 17.78
N GLU A 290 9.97 15.27 17.90
CA GLU A 290 9.68 14.30 18.95
C GLU A 290 9.38 12.93 18.33
N MET A 291 10.15 11.90 18.71
CA MET A 291 9.98 10.52 18.26
C MET A 291 8.97 9.80 19.15
N MET A 292 7.78 9.50 18.61
CA MET A 292 6.67 8.89 19.35
C MET A 292 6.68 7.35 19.32
N GLY A 293 7.58 6.74 18.54
CA GLY A 293 7.58 5.30 18.34
C GLY A 293 6.30 4.79 17.64
N TYR A 294 6.07 3.49 17.73
CA TYR A 294 4.88 2.87 17.14
C TYR A 294 3.64 3.18 17.97
N GLN A 295 2.61 3.71 17.32
CA GLN A 295 1.30 4.01 17.93
C GLN A 295 0.20 3.33 17.11
N GLN A 296 -0.88 2.94 17.78
CA GLN A 296 -2.05 2.33 17.14
C GLN A 296 -3.36 2.69 17.88
N GLY A 297 -4.48 2.39 17.24
CA GLY A 297 -5.81 2.58 17.83
C GLY A 297 -6.07 4.04 18.23
N GLU A 298 -6.68 4.26 19.40
CA GLU A 298 -7.06 5.60 19.85
C GLU A 298 -5.85 6.50 20.15
N ALA A 299 -4.71 5.95 20.56
CA ALA A 299 -3.50 6.73 20.80
C ALA A 299 -3.00 7.40 19.50
N LEU A 300 -2.96 6.64 18.40
CA LEU A 300 -2.62 7.17 17.08
C LEU A 300 -3.67 8.20 16.62
N ARG A 301 -4.96 7.86 16.70
CA ARG A 301 -6.04 8.77 16.32
C ARG A 301 -5.98 10.09 17.08
N ASN A 302 -5.69 10.05 18.38
CA ASN A 302 -5.55 11.26 19.20
C ASN A 302 -4.37 12.14 18.77
N LEU A 303 -3.23 11.56 18.41
CA LEU A 303 -2.07 12.31 17.91
C LEU A 303 -2.40 13.01 16.58
N VAL A 304 -3.02 12.30 15.64
CA VAL A 304 -3.41 12.86 14.34
C VAL A 304 -4.52 13.92 14.52
N ARG A 305 -5.56 13.62 15.29
CA ARG A 305 -6.70 14.50 15.54
C ARG A 305 -6.34 15.85 16.15
N ASN A 306 -5.27 15.88 16.98
CA ASN A 306 -4.81 17.11 17.62
C ASN A 306 -3.64 17.79 16.87
N ALA A 307 -3.18 17.23 15.74
CA ALA A 307 -2.18 17.86 14.89
C ALA A 307 -2.77 19.05 14.14
N GLN A 308 -1.91 19.98 13.71
CA GLN A 308 -2.27 21.06 12.80
C GLN A 308 -2.46 20.52 11.37
N PHE A 309 -1.53 19.68 10.94
CA PHE A 309 -1.55 19.02 9.63
C PHE A 309 -0.77 17.69 9.68
N VAL A 310 -0.82 16.94 8.58
CA VAL A 310 -0.06 15.69 8.39
C VAL A 310 0.93 15.88 7.26
N ALA A 311 2.19 15.45 7.44
CA ALA A 311 3.21 15.46 6.39
C ALA A 311 3.34 14.08 5.73
N VAL A 312 3.35 14.06 4.39
CA VAL A 312 3.50 12.84 3.57
C VAL A 312 4.61 13.07 2.53
N PRO A 313 5.89 13.05 2.96
CA PRO A 313 7.04 13.50 2.18
C PRO A 313 7.65 12.39 1.30
N SER A 314 6.85 11.44 0.80
CA SER A 314 7.34 10.29 0.03
C SER A 314 8.27 10.69 -1.12
N VAL A 315 9.38 9.95 -1.27
CA VAL A 315 10.37 10.15 -2.34
C VAL A 315 10.27 9.10 -3.45
N VAL A 316 9.24 8.24 -3.37
CA VAL A 316 8.93 7.23 -4.38
C VAL A 316 7.48 7.33 -4.79
N TYR A 317 7.11 6.66 -5.88
CA TYR A 317 5.71 6.53 -6.27
C TYR A 317 4.91 5.87 -5.14
N ASP A 318 4.29 6.67 -4.29
CA ASP A 318 3.30 6.17 -3.33
C ASP A 318 1.96 6.03 -4.07
N ASN A 319 1.33 4.87 -3.93
CA ASN A 319 0.15 4.59 -4.74
C ASN A 319 -1.07 5.38 -4.25
N SER A 320 -1.47 5.15 -3.00
CA SER A 320 -2.61 5.81 -2.37
C SER A 320 -2.45 5.72 -0.84
N PRO A 321 -1.68 6.63 -0.22
CA PRO A 321 -1.30 6.52 1.17
C PRO A 321 -2.47 6.74 2.11
N LEU A 322 -2.83 5.72 2.90
CA LEU A 322 -3.95 5.77 3.85
C LEU A 322 -3.79 6.86 4.92
N SER A 323 -2.56 7.32 5.19
CA SER A 323 -2.32 8.45 6.09
C SER A 323 -3.00 9.74 5.64
N ILE A 324 -3.19 9.97 4.33
CA ILE A 324 -3.95 11.12 3.81
C ILE A 324 -5.45 10.90 4.06
N TYR A 325 -5.97 9.70 3.83
CA TYR A 325 -7.37 9.36 4.10
C TYR A 325 -7.71 9.57 5.58
N GLU A 326 -6.86 9.08 6.46
CA GLU A 326 -7.00 9.20 7.92
C GLU A 326 -6.88 10.66 8.38
N ALA A 327 -5.93 11.43 7.81
CA ALA A 327 -5.80 12.87 8.06
C ALA A 327 -7.08 13.61 7.69
N PHE A 328 -7.57 13.40 6.46
CA PHE A 328 -8.78 14.03 5.96
C PHE A 328 -10.01 13.62 6.77
N ALA A 329 -10.10 12.38 7.18
CA ALA A 329 -11.17 11.91 8.07
C ALA A 329 -11.15 12.60 9.43
N HIS A 330 -9.97 12.98 9.95
CA HIS A 330 -9.84 13.79 11.16
C HIS A 330 -10.02 15.30 10.91
N GLY A 331 -10.27 15.73 9.66
CA GLY A 331 -10.34 17.15 9.30
C GLY A 331 -8.97 17.83 9.39
N LYS A 332 -7.90 17.14 8.98
CA LYS A 332 -6.53 17.68 8.98
C LYS A 332 -6.04 17.87 7.56
N PRO A 333 -5.55 19.08 7.22
CA PRO A 333 -4.90 19.31 5.94
C PRO A 333 -3.58 18.53 5.85
N VAL A 334 -3.05 18.40 4.63
CA VAL A 334 -1.86 17.60 4.35
C VAL A 334 -0.80 18.42 3.62
N VAL A 335 0.46 18.26 4.00
CA VAL A 335 1.61 18.67 3.20
C VAL A 335 2.17 17.42 2.53
N GLY A 336 2.01 17.31 1.21
CA GLY A 336 2.30 16.10 0.44
C GLY A 336 3.32 16.30 -0.67
N ALA A 337 4.10 15.27 -0.96
CA ALA A 337 5.04 15.28 -2.10
C ALA A 337 4.29 15.09 -3.44
N THR A 338 4.68 15.83 -4.48
CA THR A 338 4.16 15.68 -5.84
C THR A 338 4.77 14.43 -6.50
N ILE A 339 4.33 13.24 -6.03
CA ILE A 339 4.82 11.97 -6.54
C ILE A 339 3.76 10.87 -6.43
N GLY A 340 3.70 9.98 -7.43
CA GLY A 340 2.75 8.87 -7.45
C GLY A 340 1.29 9.33 -7.43
N GLY A 341 0.46 8.72 -6.59
CA GLY A 341 -0.95 9.06 -6.42
C GLY A 341 -1.22 10.13 -5.35
N ILE A 342 -0.20 10.68 -4.69
CA ILE A 342 -0.38 11.72 -3.65
C ILE A 342 -1.07 12.97 -4.22
N PRO A 343 -0.66 13.52 -5.39
CA PRO A 343 -1.28 14.73 -5.93
C PRO A 343 -2.76 14.58 -6.29
N GLU A 344 -3.24 13.35 -6.49
CA GLU A 344 -4.67 13.10 -6.78
C GLU A 344 -5.56 13.26 -5.56
N LEU A 345 -4.97 13.18 -4.37
CA LEU A 345 -5.69 13.24 -3.10
C LEU A 345 -5.76 14.67 -2.53
N ILE A 346 -4.82 15.55 -2.88
CA ILE A 346 -4.67 16.89 -2.29
C ILE A 346 -5.09 17.95 -3.29
N ASP A 347 -6.06 18.78 -2.92
CA ASP A 347 -6.41 19.99 -3.64
C ASP A 347 -5.59 21.15 -3.08
N GLU A 348 -4.64 21.65 -3.87
CA GLU A 348 -3.73 22.74 -3.49
C GLU A 348 -4.51 23.95 -2.95
N ASP A 349 -4.04 24.52 -1.86
CA ASP A 349 -4.63 25.63 -1.10
C ASP A 349 -6.00 25.35 -0.44
N LYS A 350 -6.66 24.20 -0.71
CA LYS A 350 -7.99 23.89 -0.16
C LYS A 350 -7.93 22.88 0.99
N ASP A 351 -7.18 21.80 0.83
CA ASP A 351 -7.02 20.76 1.87
C ASP A 351 -5.56 20.39 2.11
N GLY A 352 -4.61 21.08 1.47
CA GLY A 352 -3.20 20.88 1.69
C GLY A 352 -2.30 21.71 0.79
N PHE A 353 -1.01 21.41 0.89
CA PHE A 353 0.03 21.93 0.01
C PHE A 353 0.83 20.78 -0.61
N LEU A 354 1.24 21.01 -1.85
CA LEU A 354 2.08 20.08 -2.60
C LEU A 354 3.50 20.67 -2.79
N PHE A 355 4.52 19.85 -2.65
CA PHE A 355 5.91 20.21 -2.91
C PHE A 355 6.56 19.17 -3.82
N GLN A 356 7.55 19.57 -4.61
CA GLN A 356 8.28 18.64 -5.48
C GLN A 356 9.04 17.61 -4.64
N SER A 357 8.78 16.34 -4.88
CA SER A 357 9.46 15.24 -4.17
C SER A 357 10.98 15.37 -4.24
N GLY A 358 11.65 15.31 -3.08
CA GLY A 358 13.08 15.47 -2.94
C GLY A 358 13.56 16.93 -2.92
N ASN A 359 12.66 17.92 -3.03
CA ASN A 359 13.00 19.34 -2.92
C ASN A 359 12.81 19.82 -1.48
N GLU A 360 13.90 19.85 -0.71
CA GLU A 360 13.89 20.25 0.71
C GLU A 360 13.42 21.70 0.90
N ASN A 361 13.79 22.61 0.00
CA ASN A 361 13.38 24.02 0.10
C ASN A 361 11.87 24.19 -0.03
N GLU A 362 11.25 23.54 -1.02
CA GLU A 362 9.79 23.56 -1.18
C GLU A 362 9.08 22.91 0.02
N LEU A 363 9.61 21.81 0.55
CA LEU A 363 9.08 21.17 1.77
C LEU A 363 9.12 22.15 2.95
N VAL A 364 10.26 22.83 3.18
CA VAL A 364 10.41 23.87 4.22
C VAL A 364 9.36 24.97 4.03
N ASP A 365 9.21 25.48 2.81
CA ASP A 365 8.24 26.53 2.50
C ASP A 365 6.79 26.09 2.74
N CYS A 366 6.43 24.86 2.36
CA CYS A 366 5.10 24.31 2.64
C CYS A 366 4.86 24.13 4.15
N ILE A 367 5.85 23.66 4.91
CA ILE A 367 5.73 23.55 6.38
C ILE A 367 5.53 24.92 6.99
N ARG A 368 6.33 25.91 6.59
CA ARG A 368 6.22 27.31 7.09
C ARG A 368 4.87 27.91 6.78
N ARG A 369 4.45 27.89 5.50
CA ARG A 369 3.13 28.37 5.07
C ARG A 369 1.99 27.72 5.87
N MET A 370 2.07 26.41 6.14
CA MET A 370 1.03 25.72 6.90
C MET A 370 1.07 26.10 8.39
N THR A 371 2.26 26.26 8.96
CA THR A 371 2.44 26.62 10.38
C THR A 371 1.98 28.05 10.67
N GLU A 372 2.19 28.98 9.73
CA GLU A 372 1.81 30.39 9.84
C GLU A 372 0.30 30.66 9.63
N LYS A 373 -0.45 29.67 9.12
CA LYS A 373 -1.89 29.85 8.94
C LYS A 373 -2.63 30.06 10.26
N SER A 374 -3.56 30.99 10.24
CA SER A 374 -4.46 31.24 11.37
C SER A 374 -5.33 29.98 11.69
N PRO A 375 -5.80 29.83 12.92
CA PRO A 375 -6.69 28.73 13.29
C PRO A 375 -7.94 28.65 12.39
N GLU A 376 -8.46 29.77 11.94
CA GLU A 376 -9.64 29.81 11.06
C GLU A 376 -9.33 29.30 9.64
N GLU A 377 -8.14 29.59 9.09
CA GLU A 377 -7.71 29.04 7.80
C GLU A 377 -7.49 27.53 7.89
N ILE A 378 -6.83 27.05 8.95
CA ILE A 378 -6.64 25.60 9.19
C ILE A 378 -7.99 24.90 9.32
N LYS A 379 -8.96 25.51 10.03
CA LYS A 379 -10.31 24.99 10.14
C LYS A 379 -10.99 24.86 8.77
N LYS A 380 -10.95 25.88 7.93
CA LYS A 380 -11.53 25.85 6.57
C LYS A 380 -10.91 24.74 5.71
N MET A 381 -9.58 24.62 5.76
CA MET A 381 -8.86 23.52 5.06
C MET A 381 -9.28 22.15 5.61
N GLY A 382 -9.40 22.03 6.92
CA GLY A 382 -9.83 20.79 7.58
C GLY A 382 -11.28 20.42 7.25
N GLU A 383 -12.19 21.39 7.17
CA GLU A 383 -13.58 21.17 6.76
C GLU A 383 -13.65 20.65 5.32
N HIS A 384 -12.87 21.26 4.39
CA HIS A 384 -12.77 20.77 3.01
C HIS A 384 -12.21 19.34 2.94
N ALA A 385 -11.11 19.06 3.66
CA ALA A 385 -10.52 17.75 3.78
C ALA A 385 -11.54 16.69 4.28
N ARG A 386 -12.29 17.02 5.33
CA ARG A 386 -13.34 16.13 5.89
C ARG A 386 -14.47 15.88 4.90
N GLN A 387 -14.96 16.90 4.23
CA GLN A 387 -16.00 16.76 3.20
C GLN A 387 -15.53 15.83 2.09
N LYS A 388 -14.30 16.02 1.61
CA LYS A 388 -13.68 15.14 0.60
C LYS A 388 -13.59 13.69 1.08
N ALA A 389 -13.16 13.46 2.33
CA ALA A 389 -13.11 12.11 2.90
C ALA A 389 -14.48 11.44 2.93
N VAL A 390 -15.52 12.17 3.37
CA VAL A 390 -16.90 11.66 3.44
C VAL A 390 -17.46 11.34 2.05
N HIS A 391 -17.11 12.14 1.03
CA HIS A 391 -17.63 11.92 -0.33
C HIS A 391 -16.89 10.85 -1.12
N LEU A 392 -15.55 10.78 -0.99
CA LEU A 392 -14.76 9.90 -1.86
C LEU A 392 -14.36 8.58 -1.20
N PHE A 393 -14.27 8.54 0.14
CA PHE A 393 -13.72 7.40 0.87
C PHE A 393 -14.76 6.68 1.73
N ALA A 394 -16.03 7.09 1.64
CA ALA A 394 -17.13 6.49 2.39
C ALA A 394 -17.31 5.01 2.06
N PRO A 395 -17.50 4.17 3.08
CA PRO A 395 -17.65 2.72 2.91
C PRO A 395 -18.85 2.32 2.04
N GLU A 396 -19.96 3.05 2.13
CA GLU A 396 -21.22 2.72 1.46
C GLU A 396 -21.08 2.74 -0.07
N GLN A 397 -20.55 3.83 -0.61
CA GLN A 397 -20.34 3.94 -2.06
C GLN A 397 -19.29 2.97 -2.57
N HIS A 398 -18.26 2.71 -1.75
CA HIS A 398 -17.21 1.77 -2.11
C HIS A 398 -17.74 0.35 -2.22
N ILE A 399 -18.50 -0.11 -1.22
CA ILE A 399 -19.04 -1.47 -1.20
C ILE A 399 -20.09 -1.67 -2.30
N GLU A 400 -20.92 -0.68 -2.61
CA GLU A 400 -21.85 -0.74 -3.73
C GLU A 400 -21.15 -0.99 -5.06
N LYS A 401 -20.06 -0.23 -5.34
CA LYS A 401 -19.24 -0.40 -6.55
C LYS A 401 -18.60 -1.79 -6.61
N ILE A 402 -18.08 -2.29 -5.49
CA ILE A 402 -17.47 -3.62 -5.40
C ILE A 402 -18.53 -4.71 -5.70
N LEU A 403 -19.71 -4.63 -5.08
CA LEU A 403 -20.78 -5.60 -5.29
C LEU A 403 -21.32 -5.57 -6.73
N ASP A 404 -21.42 -4.39 -7.34
CA ASP A 404 -21.80 -4.26 -8.75
C ASP A 404 -20.77 -4.94 -9.68
N ILE A 405 -19.47 -4.73 -9.43
CA ILE A 405 -18.41 -5.41 -10.17
C ILE A 405 -18.53 -6.94 -10.04
N TYR A 406 -18.72 -7.46 -8.83
CA TYR A 406 -18.88 -8.90 -8.63
C TYR A 406 -20.10 -9.44 -9.37
N LYS A 407 -21.28 -8.82 -9.23
CA LYS A 407 -22.51 -9.24 -9.91
C LYS A 407 -22.33 -9.28 -11.43
N ARG A 408 -21.71 -8.25 -12.01
CA ARG A 408 -21.44 -8.21 -13.47
C ARG A 408 -20.50 -9.31 -13.94
N LEU A 409 -19.54 -9.73 -13.12
CA LEU A 409 -18.61 -10.80 -13.48
C LEU A 409 -19.23 -12.18 -13.32
N ILE A 410 -20.07 -12.40 -12.31
CA ILE A 410 -20.77 -13.66 -12.06
C ILE A 410 -21.85 -13.92 -13.13
N SER A 411 -22.46 -12.85 -13.68
CA SER A 411 -23.52 -12.97 -14.69
C SER A 411 -23.01 -13.24 -16.12
N LYS A 412 -21.71 -13.22 -16.36
CA LYS A 412 -21.06 -13.56 -17.64
C LYS A 412 -20.77 -15.05 -17.76
#